data_6928532f4ae7edb58375843cfd6fbe67
#
_entry.id   6928532f4ae7edb58375843cfd6fbe67
#
_cell.length_a   1.000
_cell.length_b   1.000
_cell.length_c   1.000
_cell.angle_alpha   90.00
_cell.angle_beta   90.00
_cell.angle_gamma   90.00
#
_symmetry.space_group_name_H-M   'P 1'
#
loop_
_entity.id
_entity.type
_entity.pdbx_description
1 polymer ?
#
loop_
_entity_poly.entity_id
_entity_poly.type
_entity_poly.pdbx_seq_one_letter_code
_entity_poly.pdbx_strand_id
1 'polypeptide(L)'
;MFKFILLFALLFITVHAKQCEDCIAYTKCPRAAEQAKRNESAETFKNAFCGFDTSQNNKIPKMCCSAFDPVTTLNRVNLESHPNVGLLPENCGDINGRRIVGGTTANLYEFPWMALISHRTRYGLHFKCGGSIINSRYILTAAHCVQNKQIAGVRIGELDLRYATDCQGTGETYVCESHLQDMLVEEDIVHEGYLGLPTVLNDIALLRLKKPIDFSYKNAAPICLPVSSAMRNVSLGGRKATVAGWGLTENNEDSSVLLKVDIPILRGDDCRKKYNR
;
A
#
# COMPACT_ATOMS: atom_id res chain seq x y z
N MET A 1 5.65 -30.76 36.37
CA MET A 1 5.97 -29.37 36.00
C MET A 1 4.72 -28.55 35.69
N PHE A 2 3.75 -28.52 36.64
CA PHE A 2 2.42 -27.92 36.44
C PHE A 2 1.99 -27.00 37.62
N LYS A 3 2.96 -26.46 38.39
CA LYS A 3 2.68 -25.65 39.60
C LYS A 3 2.95 -24.14 39.47
N PHE A 4 3.32 -23.61 38.29
CA PHE A 4 3.63 -22.18 38.13
C PHE A 4 2.51 -21.34 37.53
N ILE A 5 1.38 -21.95 37.09
CA ILE A 5 0.29 -21.22 36.40
C ILE A 5 -0.76 -20.71 37.42
N LEU A 6 -0.83 -21.21 38.64
CA LEU A 6 -1.87 -20.85 39.59
C LEU A 6 -1.61 -19.58 40.43
N LEU A 7 -0.38 -19.05 40.45
CA LEU A 7 -0.07 -17.83 41.24
C LEU A 7 -0.28 -16.50 40.48
N PHE A 8 -0.48 -16.56 39.17
CA PHE A 8 -0.74 -15.35 38.36
C PHE A 8 -2.25 -14.98 38.29
N ALA A 9 -3.14 -15.85 38.70
CA ALA A 9 -4.58 -15.63 38.57
C ALA A 9 -5.18 -14.70 39.65
N LEU A 10 -4.48 -14.39 40.73
CA LEU A 10 -5.00 -13.61 41.86
C LEU A 10 -4.65 -12.12 41.86
N LEU A 11 -3.83 -11.64 40.90
CA LEU A 11 -3.47 -10.22 40.81
C LEU A 11 -4.24 -9.45 39.71
N PHE A 12 -5.23 -10.03 39.06
CA PHE A 12 -5.95 -9.44 37.92
C PHE A 12 -7.35 -8.87 38.26
N ILE A 13 -7.61 -8.46 39.50
CA ILE A 13 -8.95 -8.05 39.90
C ILE A 13 -9.36 -6.62 39.51
N THR A 14 -8.51 -5.86 38.79
CA THR A 14 -8.89 -4.52 38.31
C THR A 14 -8.40 -4.16 36.89
N VAL A 15 -8.31 -5.10 35.97
CA VAL A 15 -8.16 -4.75 34.58
C VAL A 15 -9.56 -4.54 33.99
N HIS A 16 -9.96 -3.29 33.79
CA HIS A 16 -11.13 -2.96 33.00
C HIS A 16 -10.96 -3.61 31.63
N ALA A 17 -11.82 -4.60 31.33
CA ALA A 17 -11.83 -5.24 30.01
C ALA A 17 -12.05 -4.15 28.96
N LYS A 18 -11.09 -3.99 28.04
CA LYS A 18 -11.18 -3.00 26.99
C LYS A 18 -12.32 -3.41 26.05
N GLN A 19 -13.36 -2.58 25.95
CA GLN A 19 -14.42 -2.83 24.98
C GLN A 19 -13.86 -2.59 23.56
N CYS A 20 -13.90 -3.61 22.73
CA CYS A 20 -13.64 -3.54 21.31
C CYS A 20 -14.73 -4.27 20.55
N GLU A 21 -15.00 -3.85 19.32
CA GLU A 21 -16.07 -4.42 18.49
C GLU A 21 -15.78 -5.86 18.03
N ASP A 22 -14.50 -6.26 18.03
CA ASP A 22 -14.01 -7.55 17.55
C ASP A 22 -13.42 -8.45 18.65
N CYS A 23 -14.03 -8.40 19.85
CA CYS A 23 -13.66 -9.23 20.99
C CYS A 23 -14.11 -10.70 20.78
N ILE A 24 -13.22 -11.53 20.25
CA ILE A 24 -13.50 -12.95 19.95
C ILE A 24 -12.50 -13.89 20.62
N ALA A 25 -12.83 -15.17 20.72
CA ALA A 25 -11.91 -16.18 21.25
C ALA A 25 -10.58 -16.13 20.49
N TYR A 26 -9.45 -16.15 21.20
CA TYR A 26 -8.13 -16.00 20.57
C TYR A 26 -7.86 -17.07 19.50
N THR A 27 -8.46 -18.27 19.65
CA THR A 27 -8.39 -19.37 18.67
C THR A 27 -9.09 -19.04 17.34
N LYS A 28 -10.03 -18.09 17.36
CA LYS A 28 -10.72 -17.57 16.17
C LYS A 28 -10.07 -16.31 15.61
N CYS A 29 -8.94 -15.87 16.19
CA CYS A 29 -8.14 -14.75 15.75
C CYS A 29 -6.81 -15.27 15.16
N PRO A 30 -6.70 -15.52 13.85
CA PRO A 30 -5.55 -16.19 13.24
C PRO A 30 -4.22 -15.48 13.54
N ARG A 31 -4.23 -14.15 13.56
CA ARG A 31 -3.04 -13.33 13.81
C ARG A 31 -2.57 -13.40 15.27
N ALA A 32 -3.50 -13.41 16.23
CA ALA A 32 -3.14 -13.64 17.64
C ALA A 32 -2.52 -15.01 17.84
N ALA A 33 -3.08 -16.04 17.18
CA ALA A 33 -2.55 -17.40 17.23
C ALA A 33 -1.16 -17.51 16.58
N GLU A 34 -0.91 -16.77 15.51
CA GLU A 34 0.40 -16.73 14.83
C GLU A 34 1.47 -15.99 15.66
N GLN A 35 1.14 -14.83 16.23
CA GLN A 35 2.05 -14.08 17.11
C GLN A 35 2.36 -14.85 18.41
N ALA A 36 1.40 -15.61 18.93
CA ALA A 36 1.63 -16.49 20.08
C ALA A 36 2.69 -17.58 19.78
N LYS A 37 2.71 -18.10 18.54
CA LYS A 37 3.72 -19.08 18.10
C LYS A 37 5.12 -18.47 17.98
N ARG A 38 5.22 -17.18 17.67
CA ARG A 38 6.47 -16.46 17.49
C ARG A 38 7.06 -15.89 18.79
N ASN A 39 6.42 -16.10 19.94
CA ASN A 39 6.78 -15.51 21.25
C ASN A 39 6.85 -13.96 21.23
N GLU A 40 6.10 -13.30 20.35
CA GLU A 40 6.10 -11.85 20.24
C GLU A 40 5.29 -11.21 21.37
N SER A 41 5.92 -10.25 22.04
CA SER A 41 5.38 -9.26 22.98
C SER A 41 4.16 -9.66 23.84
N ALA A 42 4.44 -10.17 25.04
CA ALA A 42 3.42 -10.40 26.08
C ALA A 42 2.54 -9.16 26.38
N GLU A 43 3.07 -7.97 26.12
CA GLU A 43 2.38 -6.70 26.30
C GLU A 43 1.26 -6.48 25.28
N THR A 44 1.45 -6.89 24.02
CA THR A 44 0.40 -6.84 22.99
C THR A 44 -0.79 -7.72 23.38
N PHE A 45 -0.52 -8.94 23.85
CA PHE A 45 -1.57 -9.85 24.33
C PHE A 45 -2.31 -9.28 25.55
N LYS A 46 -1.59 -8.70 26.51
CA LYS A 46 -2.18 -8.05 27.67
C LYS A 46 -3.08 -6.89 27.28
N ASN A 47 -2.66 -6.09 26.34
CA ASN A 47 -3.41 -4.91 25.85
C ASN A 47 -4.59 -5.28 24.95
N ALA A 48 -4.54 -6.43 24.28
CA ALA A 48 -5.61 -6.96 23.45
C ALA A 48 -6.67 -7.75 24.19
N PHE A 49 -6.40 -8.15 25.45
CA PHE A 49 -7.33 -8.96 26.23
C PHE A 49 -8.64 -8.21 26.50
N CYS A 50 -9.78 -8.82 26.19
CA CYS A 50 -11.11 -8.24 26.33
C CYS A 50 -12.10 -9.15 27.09
N GLY A 51 -11.64 -10.27 27.68
CA GLY A 51 -12.48 -11.14 28.49
C GLY A 51 -12.26 -12.64 28.24
N PHE A 52 -13.22 -13.46 28.67
CA PHE A 52 -13.19 -14.91 28.47
C PHE A 52 -14.46 -15.39 27.76
N ASP A 53 -14.32 -16.38 26.90
CA ASP A 53 -15.42 -17.18 26.39
C ASP A 53 -15.69 -18.33 27.38
N THR A 54 -16.89 -18.37 27.93
CA THR A 54 -17.30 -19.35 28.90
C THR A 54 -18.35 -20.33 28.34
N SER A 55 -18.60 -20.29 27.04
CA SER A 55 -19.65 -21.07 26.36
C SER A 55 -19.38 -22.59 26.32
N GLN A 56 -18.14 -22.99 26.51
CA GLN A 56 -17.75 -24.40 26.56
C GLN A 56 -16.91 -24.61 27.82
N ASN A 57 -17.34 -25.25 28.84
CA ASN A 57 -16.66 -25.58 30.11
C ASN A 57 -15.16 -25.25 30.28
N ASN A 58 -14.52 -24.61 29.31
CA ASN A 58 -13.16 -24.11 29.29
C ASN A 58 -13.17 -22.59 29.13
N LYS A 59 -12.46 -21.90 30.03
CA LYS A 59 -12.26 -20.46 29.96
C LYS A 59 -11.24 -20.16 28.82
N ILE A 60 -11.73 -19.85 27.63
CA ILE A 60 -10.88 -19.46 26.50
C ILE A 60 -10.74 -17.93 26.53
N PRO A 61 -9.49 -17.36 26.54
CA PRO A 61 -9.33 -15.93 26.53
C PRO A 61 -9.85 -15.35 25.20
N LYS A 62 -10.53 -14.20 25.32
CA LYS A 62 -10.99 -13.40 24.19
C LYS A 62 -10.03 -12.24 23.99
N MET A 63 -9.79 -11.92 22.73
CA MET A 63 -8.87 -10.85 22.31
C MET A 63 -9.55 -9.92 21.32
N CYS A 64 -9.20 -8.64 21.37
CA CYS A 64 -9.49 -7.68 20.33
C CYS A 64 -8.59 -8.01 19.14
N CYS A 65 -9.11 -8.66 18.11
CA CYS A 65 -8.31 -9.11 16.97
C CYS A 65 -7.65 -7.96 16.19
N SER A 66 -8.32 -6.81 16.13
CA SER A 66 -7.76 -5.57 15.57
C SER A 66 -6.46 -5.11 16.26
N ALA A 67 -6.24 -5.51 17.53
CA ALA A 67 -4.99 -5.19 18.23
C ALA A 67 -3.77 -5.91 17.65
N PHE A 68 -3.97 -6.99 16.90
CA PHE A 68 -2.95 -7.75 16.20
C PHE A 68 -2.85 -7.38 14.72
N ASP A 69 -3.68 -6.43 14.27
CA ASP A 69 -3.56 -5.89 12.93
C ASP A 69 -2.32 -5.01 12.82
N PRO A 70 -1.48 -5.21 11.81
CA PRO A 70 -0.31 -4.36 11.59
C PRO A 70 -0.68 -2.88 11.44
N VAL A 71 -1.90 -2.58 10.98
CA VAL A 71 -2.44 -1.21 10.91
C VAL A 71 -2.62 -0.59 12.29
N THR A 72 -3.02 -1.36 13.31
CA THR A 72 -3.19 -0.83 14.69
C THR A 72 -1.85 -0.62 15.39
N THR A 73 -0.83 -1.41 15.07
CA THR A 73 0.55 -1.17 15.54
C THR A 73 1.18 0.03 14.84
N LEU A 74 0.91 0.23 13.55
CA LEU A 74 1.35 1.42 12.80
C LEU A 74 0.72 2.72 13.34
N ASN A 75 -0.52 2.68 13.86
CA ASN A 75 -1.13 3.84 14.53
C ASN A 75 -0.45 4.23 15.84
N ARG A 76 0.39 3.37 16.42
CA ARG A 76 1.22 3.67 17.61
C ARG A 76 2.60 4.21 17.26
N VAL A 77 3.07 3.98 16.04
CA VAL A 77 4.32 4.59 15.57
C VAL A 77 4.02 6.02 15.18
N ASN A 78 4.67 6.96 15.85
CA ASN A 78 4.63 8.35 15.41
C ASN A 78 5.48 8.48 14.14
N LEU A 79 4.85 8.30 12.97
CA LEU A 79 5.54 8.38 11.68
C LEU A 79 6.12 9.77 11.44
N GLU A 80 5.52 10.83 12.01
CA GLU A 80 6.02 12.20 11.87
C GLU A 80 7.39 12.39 12.51
N SER A 81 7.71 11.63 13.56
CA SER A 81 9.01 11.65 14.23
C SER A 81 9.96 10.54 13.77
N HIS A 82 9.58 9.75 12.76
CA HIS A 82 10.44 8.69 12.25
C HIS A 82 11.70 9.29 11.60
N PRO A 83 12.92 8.75 11.87
CA PRO A 83 14.17 9.30 11.33
C PRO A 83 14.17 9.46 9.81
N ASN A 84 13.49 8.59 9.10
CA ASN A 84 13.44 8.58 7.64
C ASN A 84 12.32 9.46 7.04
N VAL A 85 11.50 10.13 7.87
CA VAL A 85 10.43 10.99 7.33
C VAL A 85 10.98 12.12 6.47
N GLY A 86 12.15 12.64 6.81
CA GLY A 86 12.86 13.66 6.03
C GLY A 86 13.35 13.21 4.65
N LEU A 87 13.27 11.89 4.33
CA LEU A 87 13.53 11.38 2.98
C LEU A 87 12.33 11.58 2.04
N LEU A 88 11.16 11.87 2.58
CA LEU A 88 9.97 12.18 1.79
C LEU A 88 9.99 13.66 1.38
N PRO A 89 9.62 13.97 0.13
CA PRO A 89 9.63 15.34 -0.36
C PRO A 89 8.53 16.18 0.30
N GLU A 90 8.84 17.43 0.60
CA GLU A 90 7.85 18.41 1.07
C GLU A 90 6.92 18.82 -0.08
N ASN A 91 7.47 18.97 -1.28
CA ASN A 91 6.71 19.28 -2.50
C ASN A 91 6.35 17.96 -3.21
N CYS A 92 5.09 17.60 -3.15
CA CYS A 92 4.57 16.35 -3.72
C CYS A 92 3.10 16.48 -4.10
N GLY A 93 2.62 15.60 -4.98
CA GLY A 93 1.20 15.45 -5.31
C GLY A 93 0.62 16.58 -6.16
N ASP A 94 1.47 17.40 -6.76
CA ASP A 94 1.02 18.49 -7.64
C ASP A 94 0.43 17.92 -8.93
N ILE A 95 -0.84 18.23 -9.17
CA ILE A 95 -1.57 17.85 -10.38
C ILE A 95 -1.57 19.05 -11.32
N ASN A 96 -0.77 18.96 -12.38
CA ASN A 96 -0.68 20.04 -13.38
C ASN A 96 -1.75 19.95 -14.49
N GLY A 97 -2.69 18.98 -14.41
CA GLY A 97 -3.73 18.72 -15.40
C GLY A 97 -5.15 19.12 -14.96
N ARG A 98 -6.04 19.38 -15.92
CA ARG A 98 -7.47 19.60 -15.65
C ARG A 98 -8.16 18.27 -15.37
N ARG A 99 -8.90 18.19 -14.27
CA ARG A 99 -9.69 17.02 -13.88
C ARG A 99 -10.82 16.77 -14.88
N ILE A 100 -10.86 15.58 -15.50
CA ILE A 100 -11.99 15.11 -16.32
C ILE A 100 -12.63 13.92 -15.61
N VAL A 101 -13.95 13.85 -15.56
CA VAL A 101 -14.74 12.80 -14.90
C VAL A 101 -15.08 11.69 -15.92
N GLY A 102 -14.88 10.42 -15.53
CA GLY A 102 -15.19 9.23 -16.36
C GLY A 102 -13.93 8.45 -16.73
N GLY A 103 -14.02 7.15 -17.02
CA GLY A 103 -12.92 6.32 -17.51
C GLY A 103 -12.38 6.85 -18.84
N THR A 104 -11.25 7.53 -18.84
CA THR A 104 -10.71 8.26 -19.98
C THR A 104 -9.17 8.18 -19.97
N THR A 105 -8.58 8.54 -21.08
CA THR A 105 -7.14 8.77 -21.19
C THR A 105 -6.72 9.89 -20.21
N ALA A 106 -5.62 9.66 -19.48
CA ALA A 106 -4.99 10.70 -18.68
C ALA A 106 -4.44 11.82 -19.58
N ASN A 107 -4.37 13.03 -19.03
CA ASN A 107 -3.71 14.13 -19.73
C ASN A 107 -2.19 14.09 -19.49
N LEU A 108 -1.47 14.74 -20.38
CA LEU A 108 -0.03 14.99 -20.21
C LEU A 108 0.20 15.73 -18.87
N TYR A 109 1.16 15.27 -18.08
CA TYR A 109 1.51 15.78 -16.74
C TYR A 109 0.46 15.61 -15.65
N GLU A 110 -0.64 14.87 -15.89
CA GLU A 110 -1.72 14.74 -14.89
C GLU A 110 -1.32 13.81 -13.72
N PHE A 111 -0.55 12.77 -13.98
CA PHE A 111 -0.05 11.82 -12.98
C PHE A 111 1.47 11.66 -13.06
N PRO A 112 2.25 12.70 -12.74
CA PRO A 112 3.70 12.70 -12.96
C PRO A 112 4.46 11.72 -12.05
N TRP A 113 3.79 11.13 -11.09
CA TRP A 113 4.34 10.09 -10.21
C TRP A 113 4.20 8.67 -10.76
N MET A 114 3.53 8.50 -11.89
CA MET A 114 3.35 7.17 -12.47
C MET A 114 4.65 6.63 -13.06
N ALA A 115 4.92 5.37 -12.75
CA ALA A 115 6.10 4.66 -13.21
C ALA A 115 5.71 3.28 -13.76
N LEU A 116 6.32 2.89 -14.88
CA LEU A 116 6.20 1.56 -15.48
C LEU A 116 7.38 0.69 -15.06
N ILE A 117 7.10 -0.52 -14.56
CA ILE A 117 8.14 -1.46 -14.16
C ILE A 117 8.36 -2.47 -15.27
N SER A 118 9.60 -2.47 -15.80
CA SER A 118 10.04 -3.38 -16.86
C SER A 118 10.60 -4.66 -16.27
N HIS A 119 10.09 -5.79 -16.75
CA HIS A 119 10.51 -7.13 -16.36
C HIS A 119 11.27 -7.80 -17.51
N ARG A 120 12.35 -8.51 -17.18
CA ARG A 120 13.05 -9.37 -18.12
C ARG A 120 12.33 -10.71 -18.17
N THR A 121 11.87 -11.07 -19.35
CA THR A 121 11.22 -12.36 -19.62
C THR A 121 11.99 -13.13 -20.67
N ARG A 122 11.62 -14.38 -20.91
CA ARG A 122 12.17 -15.18 -22.03
C ARG A 122 11.90 -14.57 -23.41
N TYR A 123 10.92 -13.68 -23.51
CA TYR A 123 10.54 -13.00 -24.76
C TYR A 123 11.05 -11.56 -24.86
N GLY A 124 11.93 -11.13 -23.95
CA GLY A 124 12.47 -9.78 -23.90
C GLY A 124 11.99 -8.95 -22.72
N LEU A 125 12.03 -7.65 -22.88
CA LEU A 125 11.61 -6.69 -21.87
C LEU A 125 10.13 -6.37 -22.05
N HIS A 126 9.37 -6.44 -20.94
CA HIS A 126 7.95 -6.14 -20.94
C HIS A 126 7.57 -5.31 -19.72
N PHE A 127 6.77 -4.29 -19.90
CA PHE A 127 6.11 -3.58 -18.82
C PHE A 127 4.95 -4.44 -18.30
N LYS A 128 4.95 -4.80 -17.02
CA LYS A 128 3.96 -5.68 -16.40
C LYS A 128 3.33 -5.14 -15.14
N CYS A 129 3.96 -4.14 -14.56
CA CYS A 129 3.51 -3.52 -13.33
C CYS A 129 3.69 -2.02 -13.39
N GLY A 130 2.91 -1.34 -12.57
CA GLY A 130 3.06 0.08 -12.28
C GLY A 130 3.65 0.31 -10.91
N GLY A 131 4.04 1.54 -10.66
CA GLY A 131 4.48 2.03 -9.37
C GLY A 131 4.28 3.53 -9.26
N SER A 132 4.55 4.06 -8.08
CA SER A 132 4.45 5.49 -7.80
C SER A 132 5.78 6.03 -7.29
N ILE A 133 6.23 7.13 -7.83
CA ILE A 133 7.40 7.86 -7.34
C ILE A 133 7.06 8.45 -5.97
N ILE A 134 7.81 8.10 -4.92
CA ILE A 134 7.65 8.65 -3.58
C ILE A 134 8.76 9.61 -3.17
N ASN A 135 9.91 9.52 -3.82
CA ASN A 135 11.00 10.50 -3.77
C ASN A 135 11.94 10.28 -4.97
N SER A 136 13.06 11.01 -5.03
CA SER A 136 13.97 10.94 -6.18
C SER A 136 14.63 9.56 -6.42
N ARG A 137 14.60 8.64 -5.45
CA ARG A 137 15.27 7.34 -5.57
C ARG A 137 14.37 6.14 -5.30
N TYR A 138 13.10 6.35 -4.90
CA TYR A 138 12.23 5.25 -4.51
C TYR A 138 10.91 5.26 -5.25
N ILE A 139 10.57 4.08 -5.76
CA ILE A 139 9.28 3.76 -6.37
C ILE A 139 8.53 2.81 -5.43
N LEU A 140 7.31 3.18 -5.07
CA LEU A 140 6.38 2.32 -4.32
C LEU A 140 5.60 1.45 -5.30
N THR A 141 5.57 0.14 -5.05
CA THR A 141 4.86 -0.85 -5.88
C THR A 141 4.32 -2.00 -5.02
N ALA A 142 3.71 -2.99 -5.64
CA ALA A 142 3.25 -4.21 -4.98
C ALA A 142 4.37 -5.26 -4.90
N ALA A 143 4.38 -6.06 -3.83
CA ALA A 143 5.36 -7.13 -3.64
C ALA A 143 5.27 -8.22 -4.73
N HIS A 144 4.06 -8.54 -5.20
CA HIS A 144 3.87 -9.52 -6.29
C HIS A 144 4.49 -9.08 -7.61
N CYS A 145 4.75 -7.79 -7.79
CA CYS A 145 5.43 -7.23 -8.95
C CYS A 145 6.94 -7.47 -8.93
N VAL A 146 7.50 -7.75 -7.76
CA VAL A 146 8.97 -7.77 -7.52
C VAL A 146 9.45 -9.14 -7.09
N GLN A 147 8.74 -9.77 -6.15
CA GLN A 147 9.15 -11.04 -5.57
C GLN A 147 9.31 -12.13 -6.65
N ASN A 148 10.50 -12.72 -6.72
CA ASN A 148 10.87 -13.76 -7.69
C ASN A 148 10.74 -13.30 -9.16
N LYS A 149 10.90 -11.99 -9.43
CA LYS A 149 10.90 -11.40 -10.76
C LYS A 149 12.27 -10.83 -11.09
N GLN A 150 12.61 -10.80 -12.37
CA GLN A 150 13.81 -10.12 -12.86
C GLN A 150 13.42 -8.70 -13.32
N ILE A 151 13.59 -7.73 -12.43
CA ILE A 151 13.33 -6.33 -12.75
C ILE A 151 14.47 -5.83 -13.66
N ALA A 152 14.10 -5.32 -14.83
CA ALA A 152 15.06 -4.74 -15.78
C ALA A 152 15.27 -3.24 -15.53
N GLY A 153 14.22 -2.53 -15.11
CA GLY A 153 14.26 -1.11 -14.84
C GLY A 153 12.88 -0.52 -14.62
N VAL A 154 12.85 0.79 -14.54
CA VAL A 154 11.62 1.59 -14.36
C VAL A 154 11.63 2.71 -15.39
N ARG A 155 10.52 2.89 -16.11
CA ARG A 155 10.29 4.03 -17.01
C ARG A 155 9.41 5.07 -16.34
N ILE A 156 9.82 6.32 -16.43
CA ILE A 156 9.16 7.49 -15.85
C ILE A 156 8.86 8.49 -16.96
N GLY A 157 7.75 9.21 -16.81
CA GLY A 157 7.35 10.26 -17.73
C GLY A 157 6.56 9.78 -18.94
N GLU A 158 6.15 8.51 -18.97
CA GLU A 158 5.40 7.87 -20.05
C GLU A 158 3.91 8.23 -20.01
N LEU A 159 3.30 8.40 -21.17
CA LEU A 159 1.87 8.55 -21.34
C LEU A 159 1.31 7.50 -22.32
N ASP A 160 1.90 7.39 -23.52
CA ASP A 160 1.44 6.51 -24.59
C ASP A 160 2.60 5.68 -25.19
N LEU A 161 2.66 4.42 -24.83
CA LEU A 161 3.70 3.48 -25.23
C LEU A 161 3.88 3.29 -26.74
N ARG A 162 2.95 3.79 -27.55
CA ARG A 162 3.02 3.71 -29.02
C ARG A 162 3.93 4.77 -29.62
N TYR A 163 4.21 5.84 -28.89
CA TYR A 163 4.94 7.00 -29.40
C TYR A 163 6.15 7.32 -28.53
N ALA A 164 7.22 7.81 -29.16
CA ALA A 164 8.40 8.29 -28.45
C ALA A 164 8.25 9.74 -27.94
N THR A 165 7.21 10.41 -28.40
CA THR A 165 6.86 11.78 -28.02
C THR A 165 5.36 11.86 -27.84
N ASP A 166 4.93 12.22 -26.65
CA ASP A 166 3.53 12.38 -26.30
C ASP A 166 3.10 13.82 -26.54
N CYS A 167 2.07 14.02 -27.36
CA CYS A 167 1.57 15.34 -27.69
C CYS A 167 0.09 15.46 -27.33
N GLN A 168 -0.32 16.63 -26.82
CA GLN A 168 -1.70 16.91 -26.46
C GLN A 168 -2.06 18.38 -26.74
N GLY A 169 -3.36 18.60 -27.01
CA GLY A 169 -3.89 19.93 -27.27
C GLY A 169 -4.04 20.25 -28.75
N THR A 170 -4.45 21.48 -29.06
CA THR A 170 -4.64 22.00 -30.43
C THR A 170 -4.23 23.47 -30.49
N GLY A 171 -3.77 23.93 -31.64
CA GLY A 171 -3.37 25.33 -31.85
C GLY A 171 -2.34 25.79 -30.83
N GLU A 172 -2.57 26.90 -30.15
CA GLU A 172 -1.66 27.49 -29.16
C GLU A 172 -1.53 26.65 -27.88
N THR A 173 -2.43 25.69 -27.64
CA THR A 173 -2.38 24.78 -26.49
C THR A 173 -1.68 23.46 -26.80
N TYR A 174 -1.15 23.30 -28.01
CA TYR A 174 -0.46 22.08 -28.41
C TYR A 174 0.90 21.98 -27.68
N VAL A 175 1.07 20.92 -26.91
CA VAL A 175 2.25 20.66 -26.12
C VAL A 175 2.71 19.23 -26.35
N CYS A 176 4.02 19.04 -26.50
CA CYS A 176 4.64 17.73 -26.64
C CYS A 176 5.67 17.52 -25.53
N GLU A 177 5.81 16.26 -25.10
CA GLU A 177 6.82 15.80 -24.16
C GLU A 177 7.51 14.57 -24.74
N SER A 178 8.83 14.60 -24.81
CA SER A 178 9.64 13.49 -25.31
C SER A 178 10.65 12.98 -24.28
N HIS A 179 10.72 13.63 -23.10
CA HIS A 179 11.71 13.28 -22.10
C HIS A 179 11.23 12.10 -21.25
N LEU A 180 11.74 10.93 -21.59
CA LEU A 180 11.53 9.70 -20.80
C LEU A 180 12.78 9.39 -19.97
N GLN A 181 12.59 8.91 -18.74
CA GLN A 181 13.68 8.49 -17.88
C GLN A 181 13.61 6.97 -17.66
N ASP A 182 14.48 6.23 -18.36
CA ASP A 182 14.66 4.79 -18.14
C ASP A 182 15.71 4.56 -17.05
N MET A 183 15.27 4.13 -15.87
CA MET A 183 16.06 4.03 -14.66
C MET A 183 16.39 2.58 -14.31
N LEU A 184 17.65 2.29 -13.97
CA LEU A 184 18.04 1.00 -13.43
C LEU A 184 17.68 0.90 -11.96
N VAL A 185 17.21 -0.27 -11.57
CA VAL A 185 16.97 -0.63 -10.16
C VAL A 185 18.27 -1.12 -9.55
N GLU A 186 18.59 -0.62 -8.36
CA GLU A 186 19.73 -1.03 -7.54
C GLU A 186 19.33 -2.11 -6.55
N GLU A 187 18.14 -2.00 -5.98
CA GLU A 187 17.63 -2.89 -4.95
C GLU A 187 16.11 -2.97 -4.98
N ASP A 188 15.57 -4.14 -4.80
CA ASP A 188 14.16 -4.41 -4.56
C ASP A 188 13.96 -4.80 -3.09
N ILE A 189 13.04 -4.11 -2.41
CA ILE A 189 12.76 -4.26 -0.98
C ILE A 189 11.31 -4.70 -0.83
N VAL A 190 11.12 -6.01 -0.69
CA VAL A 190 9.79 -6.60 -0.46
C VAL A 190 9.47 -6.57 1.02
N HIS A 191 8.21 -6.28 1.37
CA HIS A 191 7.76 -6.32 2.76
C HIS A 191 8.03 -7.71 3.35
N GLU A 192 8.69 -7.77 4.53
CA GLU A 192 9.12 -9.01 5.18
C GLU A 192 7.97 -9.99 5.48
N GLY A 193 6.78 -9.48 5.73
CA GLY A 193 5.57 -10.25 5.97
C GLY A 193 4.80 -10.64 4.70
N TYR A 194 5.33 -10.41 3.48
CA TYR A 194 4.67 -10.86 2.26
C TYR A 194 4.97 -12.34 1.99
N LEU A 195 3.93 -13.16 1.94
CA LEU A 195 4.03 -14.63 1.81
C LEU A 195 3.79 -15.14 0.38
N GLY A 196 3.44 -14.24 -0.54
CA GLY A 196 3.07 -14.61 -1.91
C GLY A 196 1.60 -15.03 -2.07
N LEU A 197 1.19 -15.26 -3.32
CA LEU A 197 -0.17 -15.72 -3.64
C LEU A 197 -0.42 -17.14 -3.09
N PRO A 198 -1.65 -17.47 -2.66
CA PRO A 198 -2.89 -16.68 -2.80
C PRO A 198 -3.10 -15.60 -1.72
N THR A 199 -2.18 -15.44 -0.80
CA THR A 199 -2.30 -14.47 0.29
C THR A 199 -1.83 -13.11 -0.17
N VAL A 200 -2.75 -12.13 -0.25
CA VAL A 200 -2.43 -10.74 -0.65
C VAL A 200 -2.10 -9.83 0.55
N LEU A 201 -1.74 -10.42 1.70
CA LEU A 201 -1.34 -9.66 2.88
C LEU A 201 0.07 -9.09 2.68
N ASN A 202 0.25 -7.82 3.07
CA ASN A 202 1.53 -7.11 2.97
C ASN A 202 2.10 -7.04 1.54
N ASP A 203 1.22 -6.99 0.54
CA ASP A 203 1.58 -6.90 -0.88
C ASP A 203 2.08 -5.50 -1.23
N ILE A 204 3.24 -5.15 -0.71
CA ILE A 204 3.88 -3.85 -0.86
C ILE A 204 5.40 -4.02 -0.96
N ALA A 205 6.03 -3.25 -1.84
CA ALA A 205 7.47 -3.25 -2.05
C ALA A 205 7.98 -1.87 -2.46
N LEU A 206 9.27 -1.66 -2.28
CA LEU A 206 10.00 -0.50 -2.78
C LEU A 206 11.04 -0.94 -3.80
N LEU A 207 11.22 -0.15 -4.85
CA LEU A 207 12.36 -0.24 -5.75
C LEU A 207 13.26 0.95 -5.50
N ARG A 208 14.53 0.69 -5.12
CA ARG A 208 15.55 1.72 -5.03
C ARG A 208 16.24 1.87 -6.39
N LEU A 209 16.19 3.07 -6.95
CA LEU A 209 16.79 3.38 -8.22
C LEU A 209 18.30 3.61 -8.07
N LYS A 210 19.08 3.23 -9.09
CA LYS A 210 20.54 3.37 -9.08
C LYS A 210 20.98 4.84 -9.15
N LYS A 211 20.17 5.70 -9.76
CA LYS A 211 20.39 7.15 -9.86
C LYS A 211 19.13 7.90 -9.42
N PRO A 212 19.23 9.15 -8.96
CA PRO A 212 18.06 9.95 -8.70
C PRO A 212 17.30 10.29 -9.98
N ILE A 213 15.98 10.41 -9.85
CA ILE A 213 15.06 10.92 -10.86
C ILE A 213 15.32 12.41 -11.01
N ASP A 214 15.32 12.91 -12.23
CA ASP A 214 15.38 14.33 -12.54
C ASP A 214 13.95 14.92 -12.52
N PHE A 215 13.67 15.73 -11.52
CA PHE A 215 12.40 16.43 -11.36
C PHE A 215 12.35 17.81 -12.02
N SER A 216 13.34 18.17 -12.84
CA SER A 216 13.27 19.41 -13.63
C SER A 216 12.24 19.34 -14.74
N TYR A 217 11.81 18.12 -15.11
CA TYR A 217 10.80 17.85 -16.13
C TYR A 217 9.41 17.70 -15.51
N LYS A 218 8.39 18.27 -16.15
CA LYS A 218 7.00 18.29 -15.64
C LYS A 218 6.33 16.91 -15.58
N ASN A 219 6.82 15.95 -16.36
CA ASN A 219 6.33 14.58 -16.42
C ASN A 219 6.90 13.65 -15.33
N ALA A 220 7.68 14.19 -14.39
CA ALA A 220 8.23 13.45 -13.26
C ALA A 220 8.11 14.27 -11.97
N ALA A 221 7.33 13.76 -11.02
CA ALA A 221 7.18 14.35 -9.69
C ALA A 221 6.72 13.30 -8.67
N PRO A 222 7.03 13.43 -7.39
CA PRO A 222 6.62 12.47 -6.37
C PRO A 222 5.17 12.66 -5.92
N ILE A 223 4.52 11.54 -5.54
CA ILE A 223 3.23 11.56 -4.84
C ILE A 223 3.44 11.72 -3.34
N CYS A 224 2.50 12.37 -2.65
CA CYS A 224 2.52 12.48 -1.19
C CYS A 224 2.09 11.17 -0.53
N LEU A 225 2.77 10.78 0.53
CA LEU A 225 2.35 9.68 1.40
C LEU A 225 1.61 10.22 2.64
N PRO A 226 0.56 9.55 3.13
CA PRO A 226 -0.23 9.98 4.27
C PRO A 226 0.48 9.69 5.60
N VAL A 227 1.65 10.33 5.84
CA VAL A 227 2.48 10.10 7.02
C VAL A 227 2.02 10.91 8.23
N SER A 228 1.38 12.07 8.03
CA SER A 228 0.90 12.91 9.13
C SER A 228 -0.30 12.30 9.85
N SER A 229 -0.41 12.53 11.15
CA SER A 229 -1.55 12.11 11.96
C SER A 229 -2.86 12.70 11.45
N ALA A 230 -2.84 13.94 10.97
CA ALA A 230 -3.99 14.60 10.37
C ALA A 230 -4.49 13.85 9.12
N MET A 231 -3.60 13.43 8.22
CA MET A 231 -3.97 12.69 7.01
C MET A 231 -4.44 11.26 7.33
N ARG A 232 -3.78 10.57 8.28
CA ARG A 232 -4.13 9.20 8.66
C ARG A 232 -5.49 9.08 9.34
N ASN A 233 -5.93 10.13 10.02
CA ASN A 233 -7.21 10.15 10.73
C ASN A 233 -8.38 10.59 9.83
N VAL A 234 -8.15 10.91 8.57
CA VAL A 234 -9.23 11.26 7.62
C VAL A 234 -10.00 10.01 7.21
N SER A 235 -11.30 9.99 7.47
CA SER A 235 -12.18 8.96 6.91
C SER A 235 -12.37 9.20 5.41
N LEU A 236 -11.92 8.26 4.60
CA LEU A 236 -12.06 8.30 3.14
C LEU A 236 -13.32 7.56 2.64
N GLY A 237 -13.99 6.77 3.49
CA GLY A 237 -15.17 5.99 3.11
C GLY A 237 -16.29 6.87 2.53
N GLY A 238 -16.81 6.49 1.37
CA GLY A 238 -17.83 7.23 0.62
C GLY A 238 -17.27 8.36 -0.26
N ARG A 239 -15.97 8.63 -0.24
CA ARG A 239 -15.31 9.54 -1.19
C ARG A 239 -14.96 8.79 -2.49
N LYS A 240 -14.58 9.53 -3.51
CA LYS A 240 -13.99 8.98 -4.74
C LYS A 240 -12.48 9.06 -4.68
N ALA A 241 -11.83 8.05 -5.26
CA ALA A 241 -10.40 8.06 -5.54
C ALA A 241 -10.18 7.83 -7.03
N THR A 242 -9.16 8.48 -7.59
CA THR A 242 -8.76 8.26 -8.97
C THR A 242 -7.72 7.14 -9.01
N VAL A 243 -7.96 6.14 -9.84
CA VAL A 243 -6.99 5.09 -10.19
C VAL A 243 -6.46 5.40 -11.59
N ALA A 244 -5.15 5.30 -11.77
CA ALA A 244 -4.51 5.49 -13.07
C ALA A 244 -3.55 4.33 -13.36
N GLY A 245 -3.41 3.95 -14.63
CA GLY A 245 -2.51 2.88 -15.05
C GLY A 245 -2.67 2.47 -16.52
N TRP A 246 -1.80 1.58 -16.95
CA TRP A 246 -1.79 0.95 -18.29
C TRP A 246 -2.29 -0.51 -18.23
N GLY A 247 -2.96 -0.88 -17.15
CA GLY A 247 -3.43 -2.25 -16.93
C GLY A 247 -4.66 -2.62 -17.73
N LEU A 248 -5.18 -3.81 -17.44
CA LEU A 248 -6.32 -4.40 -18.12
C LEU A 248 -7.55 -3.50 -18.08
N THR A 249 -8.13 -3.31 -19.25
CA THR A 249 -9.43 -2.67 -19.45
C THR A 249 -10.56 -3.70 -19.25
N GLU A 250 -11.81 -3.25 -19.32
CA GLU A 250 -12.98 -4.12 -19.33
C GLU A 250 -12.98 -5.16 -20.48
N ASN A 251 -12.20 -4.91 -21.53
CA ASN A 251 -12.03 -5.84 -22.66
C ASN A 251 -10.93 -6.88 -22.42
N ASN A 252 -10.31 -6.92 -21.22
CA ASN A 252 -9.16 -7.76 -20.88
C ASN A 252 -7.92 -7.52 -21.74
N GLU A 253 -7.75 -6.32 -22.25
CA GLU A 253 -6.56 -5.89 -22.99
C GLU A 253 -5.79 -4.85 -22.19
N ASP A 254 -4.45 -4.96 -22.19
CA ASP A 254 -3.60 -3.93 -21.62
C ASP A 254 -3.69 -2.64 -22.45
N SER A 255 -3.81 -1.52 -21.78
CA SER A 255 -3.81 -0.23 -22.47
C SER A 255 -2.38 0.19 -22.83
N SER A 256 -2.20 0.67 -24.05
CA SER A 256 -0.96 1.33 -24.46
C SER A 256 -0.86 2.77 -23.97
N VAL A 257 -1.99 3.38 -23.55
CA VAL A 257 -2.04 4.76 -23.05
C VAL A 257 -2.44 4.76 -21.58
N LEU A 258 -1.93 5.70 -20.80
CA LEU A 258 -2.30 5.88 -19.41
C LEU A 258 -3.78 6.21 -19.28
N LEU A 259 -4.55 5.31 -18.69
CA LEU A 259 -5.97 5.49 -18.40
C LEU A 259 -6.17 5.92 -16.95
N LYS A 260 -7.32 6.54 -16.69
CA LYS A 260 -7.78 6.92 -15.35
C LYS A 260 -9.25 6.63 -15.17
N VAL A 261 -9.67 6.33 -13.95
CA VAL A 261 -11.07 6.15 -13.56
C VAL A 261 -11.28 6.55 -12.11
N ASP A 262 -12.40 7.23 -11.85
CA ASP A 262 -12.82 7.55 -10.48
C ASP A 262 -13.63 6.39 -9.91
N ILE A 263 -13.18 5.82 -8.82
CA ILE A 263 -13.85 4.73 -8.11
C ILE A 263 -14.30 5.17 -6.71
N PRO A 264 -15.44 4.65 -6.20
CA PRO A 264 -15.85 4.92 -4.83
C PRO A 264 -14.98 4.17 -3.83
N ILE A 265 -14.56 4.85 -2.77
CA ILE A 265 -13.90 4.21 -1.62
C ILE A 265 -14.98 3.62 -0.73
N LEU A 266 -15.01 2.31 -0.58
CA LEU A 266 -15.95 1.63 0.30
C LEU A 266 -15.66 1.94 1.77
N ARG A 267 -16.70 1.99 2.60
CA ARG A 267 -16.52 2.00 4.06
C ARG A 267 -15.96 0.66 4.52
N GLY A 268 -15.16 0.66 5.59
CA GLY A 268 -14.49 -0.54 6.08
C GLY A 268 -15.43 -1.71 6.36
N ASP A 269 -16.65 -1.45 6.86
CA ASP A 269 -17.65 -2.48 7.13
C ASP A 269 -18.20 -3.12 5.85
N ASP A 270 -18.44 -2.31 4.81
CA ASP A 270 -18.93 -2.80 3.52
C ASP A 270 -17.84 -3.60 2.80
N CYS A 271 -16.59 -3.17 2.93
CA CYS A 271 -15.44 -3.90 2.42
C CYS A 271 -15.29 -5.26 3.12
N ARG A 272 -15.32 -5.30 4.47
CA ARG A 272 -15.24 -6.54 5.23
C ARG A 272 -16.33 -7.54 4.85
N LYS A 273 -17.59 -7.09 4.70
CA LYS A 273 -18.70 -7.95 4.28
C LYS A 273 -18.48 -8.61 2.93
N LYS A 274 -17.78 -7.94 2.01
CA LYS A 274 -17.48 -8.48 0.67
C LYS A 274 -16.35 -9.50 0.66
N TYR A 275 -15.33 -9.32 1.51
CA TYR A 275 -14.13 -10.16 1.52
C TYR A 275 -14.17 -11.31 2.55
N ASN A 276 -15.10 -11.28 3.52
CA ASN A 276 -15.29 -12.35 4.49
C ASN A 276 -16.32 -13.42 4.03
N ARG A 277 -16.42 -13.65 2.73
CA ARG A 277 -17.26 -14.73 2.15
C ARG A 277 -16.49 -16.02 2.04
#